data_99df456d91fb23f8335c443f5a23c2b6
#
_entry.id   99df456d91fb23f8335c443f5a23c2b6
#
_cell.length_a   1.000
_cell.length_b   1.000
_cell.length_c   1.000
_cell.angle_alpha   90.00
_cell.angle_beta   90.00
_cell.angle_gamma   90.00
#
_symmetry.space_group_name_H-M   'P 1'
#
loop_
_entity.id
_entity.type
_entity.pdbx_description
1 polymer ?
#
loop_
_entity_poly.entity_id
_entity_poly.type
_entity_poly.pdbx_seq_one_letter_code
_entity_poly.pdbx_strand_id
1 'polypeptide(L)'
;ESDLHRTLDELRITGGEPLMSGYTWKLIDWFKQNKGKSKTRLAINSNLGKDIDVGRLFDSVDQPIDVYTSNESVNGHAEYIRDGLEWELWCDNINKILQVHRNKLRGLHVMCTINALCLESLTDFLDLLVGWKSKHGKHAVSFTLNILRFPSFQSPLVFPEEIRIKHKERLRTWLDYQTARPIGQLLHEHEINHIIRLIDYLDVVETPHSEAFDMPKLHNDFKQFHIQYDKRRGKNLTATFPGLADWYNAL
;
A
#
# COMPACT_ATOMS: atom_id res chain seq x y z
N GLU A 1 -30.33 -12.40 -18.00
CA GLU A 1 -29.33 -11.32 -17.85
C GLU A 1 -29.75 -10.44 -16.69
N SER A 2 -28.90 -10.31 -15.67
CA SER A 2 -29.24 -9.50 -14.51
C SER A 2 -29.17 -8.02 -14.84
N ASP A 3 -30.18 -7.23 -14.44
CA ASP A 3 -30.19 -5.77 -14.57
C ASP A 3 -29.21 -5.08 -13.61
N LEU A 4 -28.30 -5.83 -13.00
CA LEU A 4 -27.34 -5.34 -12.00
C LEU A 4 -26.53 -4.15 -12.52
N HIS A 5 -26.12 -4.19 -13.79
CA HIS A 5 -25.35 -3.10 -14.45
C HIS A 5 -26.10 -1.77 -14.53
N ARG A 6 -27.44 -1.77 -14.35
CA ARG A 6 -28.26 -0.54 -14.37
C ARG A 6 -28.35 0.14 -13.02
N THR A 7 -28.15 -0.63 -11.95
CA THR A 7 -28.31 -0.18 -10.55
C THR A 7 -27.00 -0.10 -9.79
N LEU A 8 -25.94 -0.73 -10.30
CA LEU A 8 -24.63 -0.76 -9.67
C LEU A 8 -23.86 0.53 -9.95
N ASP A 9 -23.44 1.24 -8.93
CA ASP A 9 -22.64 2.46 -9.07
C ASP A 9 -21.17 2.14 -9.41
N GLU A 10 -20.61 1.11 -8.77
CA GLU A 10 -19.23 0.70 -8.97
C GLU A 10 -19.11 -0.81 -8.99
N LEU A 11 -18.36 -1.34 -9.95
CA LEU A 11 -17.87 -2.71 -9.97
C LEU A 11 -16.37 -2.70 -9.73
N ARG A 12 -15.96 -3.24 -8.58
CA ARG A 12 -14.55 -3.40 -8.25
C ARG A 12 -14.13 -4.85 -8.45
N ILE A 13 -13.16 -5.05 -9.33
CA ILE A 13 -12.56 -6.36 -9.59
C ILE A 13 -11.36 -6.52 -8.68
N THR A 14 -11.37 -7.57 -7.86
CA THR A 14 -10.36 -7.85 -6.83
C THR A 14 -10.08 -9.35 -6.75
N GLY A 15 -9.12 -9.74 -5.92
CA GLY A 15 -8.75 -11.14 -5.63
C GLY A 15 -7.61 -11.66 -6.49
N GLY A 16 -6.61 -12.30 -5.89
CA GLY A 16 -5.39 -12.71 -6.59
C GLY A 16 -4.76 -11.55 -7.37
N GLU A 17 -4.48 -11.78 -8.66
CA GLU A 17 -4.16 -10.71 -9.62
C GLU A 17 -5.21 -10.72 -10.74
N PRO A 18 -6.18 -9.79 -10.72
CA PRO A 18 -7.28 -9.79 -11.68
C PRO A 18 -6.83 -9.69 -13.14
N LEU A 19 -5.77 -8.93 -13.42
CA LEU A 19 -5.30 -8.71 -14.79
C LEU A 19 -4.62 -9.93 -15.41
N MET A 20 -4.32 -10.97 -14.62
CA MET A 20 -3.90 -12.27 -15.11
C MET A 20 -5.08 -13.23 -15.41
N SER A 21 -6.30 -12.85 -15.03
CA SER A 21 -7.49 -13.69 -15.19
C SER A 21 -8.18 -13.45 -16.53
N GLY A 22 -8.37 -14.51 -17.31
CA GLY A 22 -9.15 -14.44 -18.54
C GLY A 22 -10.62 -14.01 -18.33
N TYR A 23 -11.20 -14.25 -17.15
CA TYR A 23 -12.54 -13.78 -16.81
C TYR A 23 -12.61 -12.27 -16.63
N THR A 24 -11.57 -11.66 -16.06
CA THR A 24 -11.45 -10.21 -15.97
C THR A 24 -11.49 -9.56 -17.34
N TRP A 25 -10.73 -10.09 -18.30
CA TRP A 25 -10.70 -9.56 -19.67
C TRP A 25 -12.05 -9.71 -20.37
N LYS A 26 -12.74 -10.83 -20.21
CA LYS A 26 -14.11 -11.01 -20.73
C LYS A 26 -15.08 -9.97 -20.13
N LEU A 27 -14.93 -9.64 -18.86
CA LEU A 27 -15.77 -8.64 -18.21
C LEU A 27 -15.45 -7.23 -18.71
N ILE A 28 -14.19 -6.88 -18.90
CA ILE A 28 -13.76 -5.59 -19.48
C ILE A 28 -14.30 -5.46 -20.91
N ASP A 29 -14.19 -6.50 -21.72
CA ASP A 29 -14.74 -6.52 -23.09
C ASP A 29 -16.26 -6.34 -23.09
N TRP A 30 -16.98 -6.93 -22.13
CA TRP A 30 -18.41 -6.74 -21.98
C TRP A 30 -18.75 -5.26 -21.68
N PHE A 31 -18.01 -4.61 -20.76
CA PHE A 31 -18.18 -3.17 -20.48
C PHE A 31 -17.96 -2.32 -21.72
N LYS A 32 -16.92 -2.63 -22.50
CA LYS A 32 -16.63 -1.95 -23.78
C LYS A 32 -17.77 -2.07 -24.79
N GLN A 33 -18.31 -3.28 -24.98
CA GLN A 33 -19.42 -3.56 -25.89
C GLN A 33 -20.74 -2.94 -25.46
N ASN A 34 -20.93 -2.70 -24.16
CA ASN A 34 -22.14 -2.12 -23.58
C ASN A 34 -21.95 -0.65 -23.16
N LYS A 35 -21.01 0.05 -23.76
CA LYS A 35 -20.77 1.48 -23.56
C LYS A 35 -22.08 2.28 -23.71
N GLY A 36 -22.35 3.14 -22.73
CA GLY A 36 -23.57 3.97 -22.69
C GLY A 36 -24.83 3.27 -22.19
N LYS A 37 -24.82 1.94 -22.03
CA LYS A 37 -25.95 1.18 -21.42
C LYS A 37 -25.79 1.03 -19.90
N SER A 38 -24.57 1.19 -19.39
CA SER A 38 -24.28 1.09 -17.95
C SER A 38 -23.66 2.40 -17.46
N LYS A 39 -24.11 2.86 -16.28
CA LYS A 39 -23.48 3.96 -15.52
C LYS A 39 -22.45 3.44 -14.52
N THR A 40 -22.27 2.13 -14.42
CA THR A 40 -21.36 1.48 -13.48
C THR A 40 -19.93 1.91 -13.74
N ARG A 41 -19.29 2.40 -12.70
CA ARG A 41 -17.86 2.71 -12.72
C ARG A 41 -17.06 1.42 -12.58
N LEU A 42 -15.97 1.29 -13.34
CA LEU A 42 -15.06 0.16 -13.21
C LEU A 42 -13.88 0.55 -12.31
N ALA A 43 -13.57 -0.31 -11.36
CA ALA A 43 -12.40 -0.22 -10.50
C ALA A 43 -11.65 -1.56 -10.49
N ILE A 44 -10.32 -1.51 -10.49
CA ILE A 44 -9.47 -2.70 -10.54
C ILE A 44 -8.43 -2.63 -9.43
N ASN A 45 -8.34 -3.71 -8.64
CA ASN A 45 -7.25 -3.91 -7.70
C ASN A 45 -6.18 -4.75 -8.38
N SER A 46 -4.99 -4.20 -8.58
CA SER A 46 -3.85 -4.91 -9.16
C SER A 46 -2.59 -4.68 -8.33
N ASN A 47 -1.75 -5.68 -8.22
CA ASN A 47 -0.43 -5.51 -7.61
C ASN A 47 0.52 -4.67 -8.49
N LEU A 48 0.15 -4.41 -9.75
CA LEU A 48 0.94 -3.68 -10.76
C LEU A 48 2.37 -4.21 -10.92
N GLY A 49 2.58 -5.47 -10.58
CA GLY A 49 3.87 -6.12 -10.61
C GLY A 49 4.14 -6.81 -11.95
N LYS A 50 4.91 -7.89 -11.87
CA LYS A 50 5.29 -8.72 -13.00
C LYS A 50 4.09 -9.25 -13.78
N ASP A 51 4.27 -9.38 -15.08
CA ASP A 51 3.29 -9.94 -16.04
C ASP A 51 1.99 -9.11 -16.18
N ILE A 52 1.98 -7.86 -15.70
CA ILE A 52 0.85 -6.95 -15.87
C ILE A 52 1.10 -6.01 -17.04
N ASP A 53 0.29 -6.14 -18.09
CA ASP A 53 0.28 -5.19 -19.21
C ASP A 53 -0.70 -4.04 -18.91
N VAL A 54 -0.15 -2.97 -18.34
CA VAL A 54 -0.90 -1.76 -18.04
C VAL A 54 -1.43 -1.09 -19.33
N GLY A 55 -0.67 -1.14 -20.41
CA GLY A 55 -1.10 -0.61 -21.72
C GLY A 55 -2.37 -1.31 -22.19
N ARG A 56 -2.39 -2.64 -22.19
CA ARG A 56 -3.55 -3.44 -22.56
C ARG A 56 -4.79 -3.07 -21.73
N LEU A 57 -4.63 -2.86 -20.41
CA LEU A 57 -5.76 -2.46 -19.56
C LEU A 57 -6.40 -1.18 -20.08
N PHE A 58 -5.61 -0.13 -20.26
CA PHE A 58 -6.12 1.18 -20.67
C PHE A 58 -6.57 1.23 -22.13
N ASP A 59 -6.00 0.40 -22.99
CA ASP A 59 -6.46 0.26 -24.39
C ASP A 59 -7.80 -0.49 -24.49
N SER A 60 -8.07 -1.35 -23.53
CA SER A 60 -9.30 -2.15 -23.49
C SER A 60 -10.48 -1.42 -22.85
N VAL A 61 -10.28 -0.29 -22.18
CA VAL A 61 -11.36 0.48 -21.55
C VAL A 61 -11.64 1.77 -22.32
N ASP A 62 -12.91 2.10 -22.47
CA ASP A 62 -13.37 3.33 -23.14
C ASP A 62 -13.82 4.42 -22.15
N GLN A 63 -13.86 4.10 -20.87
CA GLN A 63 -14.24 5.01 -19.78
C GLN A 63 -13.13 5.13 -18.75
N PRO A 64 -13.05 6.24 -18.01
CA PRO A 64 -12.09 6.37 -16.92
C PRO A 64 -12.34 5.34 -15.83
N ILE A 65 -11.27 4.69 -15.38
CA ILE A 65 -11.28 3.66 -14.34
C ILE A 65 -10.54 4.12 -13.10
N ASP A 66 -10.88 3.51 -11.96
CA ASP A 66 -10.09 3.60 -10.74
C ASP A 66 -9.14 2.40 -10.66
N VAL A 67 -7.88 2.68 -10.36
CA VAL A 67 -6.86 1.66 -10.14
C VAL A 67 -6.45 1.68 -8.67
N TYR A 68 -6.56 0.53 -8.04
CA TYR A 68 -6.09 0.29 -6.68
C TYR A 68 -4.85 -0.60 -6.73
N THR A 69 -3.82 -0.21 -6.00
CA THR A 69 -2.61 -1.02 -5.84
C THR A 69 -2.19 -1.03 -4.38
N SER A 70 -1.32 -1.95 -4.03
CA SER A 70 -0.91 -2.09 -2.63
C SER A 70 0.60 -2.00 -2.52
N ASN A 71 1.08 -1.05 -1.74
CA ASN A 71 2.48 -0.94 -1.32
C ASN A 71 2.60 0.01 -0.11
N GLU A 72 3.65 -0.16 0.71
CA GLU A 72 3.85 0.61 1.95
C GLU A 72 5.33 0.88 2.26
N SER A 73 6.23 0.61 1.29
CA SER A 73 7.67 0.66 1.50
C SER A 73 8.39 0.93 0.18
N VAL A 74 9.71 1.10 0.20
CA VAL A 74 10.52 1.37 -1.00
C VAL A 74 11.61 0.33 -1.21
N ASN A 75 12.07 0.19 -2.47
CA ASN A 75 13.23 -0.61 -2.85
C ASN A 75 13.20 -2.05 -2.28
N GLY A 76 14.33 -2.53 -1.80
CA GLY A 76 14.47 -3.86 -1.20
C GLY A 76 13.57 -4.10 0.01
N HIS A 77 13.18 -3.05 0.75
CA HIS A 77 12.19 -3.16 1.83
C HIS A 77 10.82 -3.57 1.28
N ALA A 78 10.37 -2.95 0.19
CA ALA A 78 9.11 -3.29 -0.46
C ALA A 78 9.14 -4.73 -1.00
N GLU A 79 10.23 -5.12 -1.64
CA GLU A 79 10.43 -6.47 -2.17
C GLU A 79 10.53 -7.53 -1.07
N TYR A 80 11.07 -7.18 0.11
CA TYR A 80 11.09 -8.07 1.26
C TYR A 80 9.67 -8.28 1.82
N ILE A 81 8.95 -7.19 2.08
CA ILE A 81 7.61 -7.22 2.68
C ILE A 81 6.60 -7.89 1.74
N ARG A 82 6.69 -7.60 0.45
CA ARG A 82 5.82 -8.11 -0.60
C ARG A 82 6.58 -9.06 -1.50
N ASP A 83 6.61 -10.33 -1.10
CA ASP A 83 7.30 -11.36 -1.88
C ASP A 83 6.78 -11.43 -3.32
N GLY A 84 7.71 -11.37 -4.28
CA GLY A 84 7.40 -11.34 -5.71
C GLY A 84 7.11 -9.95 -6.28
N LEU A 85 7.15 -8.89 -5.48
CA LEU A 85 7.19 -7.53 -5.98
C LEU A 85 8.55 -7.24 -6.62
N GLU A 86 8.54 -6.65 -7.81
CA GLU A 86 9.70 -6.04 -8.45
C GLU A 86 9.51 -4.51 -8.35
N TRP A 87 10.29 -3.87 -7.49
CA TRP A 87 10.09 -2.46 -7.13
C TRP A 87 10.15 -1.50 -8.32
N GLU A 88 11.18 -1.63 -9.14
CA GLU A 88 11.36 -0.76 -10.32
C GLU A 88 10.19 -0.91 -11.30
N LEU A 89 9.76 -2.14 -11.55
CA LEU A 89 8.62 -2.41 -12.43
C LEU A 89 7.32 -1.84 -11.87
N TRP A 90 7.11 -1.92 -10.56
CA TRP A 90 5.94 -1.29 -9.91
C TRP A 90 5.94 0.22 -10.11
N CYS A 91 7.09 0.88 -9.89
CA CYS A 91 7.26 2.31 -10.13
C CYS A 91 7.04 2.68 -11.60
N ASP A 92 7.58 1.89 -12.53
CA ASP A 92 7.40 2.11 -13.96
C ASP A 92 5.94 2.01 -14.39
N ASN A 93 5.20 1.03 -13.87
CA ASN A 93 3.78 0.88 -14.15
C ASN A 93 2.96 2.05 -13.60
N ILE A 94 3.26 2.54 -12.39
CA ILE A 94 2.66 3.77 -11.85
C ILE A 94 2.95 4.97 -12.77
N ASN A 95 4.20 5.15 -13.17
CA ASN A 95 4.59 6.24 -14.06
C ASN A 95 3.88 6.16 -15.42
N LYS A 96 3.74 4.97 -16.01
CA LYS A 96 2.98 4.77 -17.25
C LYS A 96 1.52 5.16 -17.06
N ILE A 97 0.88 4.77 -15.97
CA ILE A 97 -0.51 5.14 -15.65
C ILE A 97 -0.65 6.67 -15.57
N LEU A 98 0.23 7.32 -14.84
CA LEU A 98 0.15 8.75 -14.56
C LEU A 98 0.53 9.64 -15.77
N GLN A 99 1.43 9.18 -16.63
CA GLN A 99 1.93 9.96 -17.76
C GLN A 99 1.18 9.65 -19.07
N VAL A 100 1.01 8.37 -19.38
CA VAL A 100 0.47 7.95 -20.68
C VAL A 100 -1.04 7.79 -20.65
N HIS A 101 -1.56 7.24 -19.55
CA HIS A 101 -2.97 6.85 -19.46
C HIS A 101 -3.82 7.80 -18.59
N ARG A 102 -3.31 8.99 -18.28
CA ARG A 102 -3.94 9.94 -17.35
C ARG A 102 -5.37 10.32 -17.74
N ASN A 103 -5.67 10.41 -19.02
CA ASN A 103 -7.00 10.75 -19.53
C ASN A 103 -8.06 9.65 -19.34
N LYS A 104 -7.62 8.41 -19.13
CA LYS A 104 -8.48 7.24 -18.84
C LYS A 104 -8.42 6.81 -17.36
N LEU A 105 -7.69 7.55 -16.53
CA LEU A 105 -7.57 7.31 -15.11
C LEU A 105 -8.51 8.27 -14.36
N ARG A 106 -9.43 7.71 -13.56
CA ARG A 106 -10.22 8.51 -12.60
C ARG A 106 -9.42 8.76 -11.35
N GLY A 107 -8.85 7.73 -10.76
CA GLY A 107 -8.00 7.80 -9.58
C GLY A 107 -7.03 6.62 -9.50
N LEU A 108 -5.85 6.88 -8.96
CA LEU A 108 -4.89 5.87 -8.54
C LEU A 108 -4.83 5.87 -7.01
N HIS A 109 -5.14 4.72 -6.42
CA HIS A 109 -5.28 4.58 -4.97
C HIS A 109 -4.27 3.57 -4.45
N VAL A 110 -3.35 4.02 -3.59
CA VAL A 110 -2.35 3.16 -2.96
C VAL A 110 -2.85 2.74 -1.57
N MET A 111 -3.07 1.45 -1.39
CA MET A 111 -3.50 0.86 -0.14
C MET A 111 -2.29 0.32 0.61
N CYS A 112 -1.91 0.99 1.69
CA CYS A 112 -0.78 0.58 2.52
C CYS A 112 -1.28 -0.28 3.68
N THR A 113 -0.68 -1.45 3.87
CA THR A 113 -0.91 -2.30 5.04
C THR A 113 0.27 -2.17 5.98
N ILE A 114 0.13 -1.30 6.97
CA ILE A 114 1.23 -0.90 7.85
C ILE A 114 1.53 -2.02 8.85
N ASN A 115 2.58 -2.77 8.57
CA ASN A 115 3.21 -3.75 9.45
C ASN A 115 4.46 -3.14 10.14
N ALA A 116 5.09 -3.89 11.04
CA ALA A 116 6.29 -3.42 11.75
C ALA A 116 7.41 -3.00 10.80
N LEU A 117 7.76 -3.86 9.85
CA LEU A 117 8.94 -3.65 8.98
C LEU A 117 8.81 -2.44 8.06
N CYS A 118 7.60 -2.10 7.61
CA CYS A 118 7.42 -0.98 6.68
C CYS A 118 7.76 0.38 7.31
N LEU A 119 7.74 0.50 8.66
CA LEU A 119 8.10 1.74 9.34
C LEU A 119 9.52 2.22 9.02
N GLU A 120 10.44 1.31 8.71
CA GLU A 120 11.83 1.65 8.38
C GLU A 120 11.94 2.57 7.14
N SER A 121 11.04 2.44 6.17
CA SER A 121 11.05 3.26 4.95
C SER A 121 9.71 3.90 4.60
N LEU A 122 8.78 3.95 5.54
CA LEU A 122 7.44 4.50 5.27
C LEU A 122 7.48 5.98 4.86
N THR A 123 8.31 6.81 5.52
CA THR A 123 8.43 8.23 5.15
C THR A 123 8.99 8.42 3.75
N ASP A 124 9.95 7.58 3.35
CA ASP A 124 10.53 7.63 1.99
C ASP A 124 9.47 7.24 0.95
N PHE A 125 8.62 6.26 1.30
CA PHE A 125 7.48 5.89 0.47
C PHE A 125 6.43 7.00 0.36
N LEU A 126 6.12 7.66 1.47
CA LEU A 126 5.20 8.81 1.47
C LEU A 126 5.77 9.98 0.66
N ASP A 127 7.08 10.22 0.70
CA ASP A 127 7.74 11.22 -0.14
C ASP A 127 7.61 10.91 -1.64
N LEU A 128 7.72 9.63 -2.03
CA LEU A 128 7.47 9.21 -3.40
C LEU A 128 6.03 9.53 -3.84
N LEU A 129 5.04 9.22 -3.00
CA LEU A 129 3.63 9.53 -3.29
C LEU A 129 3.38 11.04 -3.42
N VAL A 130 3.97 11.84 -2.52
CA VAL A 130 3.91 13.31 -2.59
C VAL A 130 4.63 13.82 -3.83
N GLY A 131 5.74 13.21 -4.23
CA GLY A 131 6.45 13.52 -5.47
C GLY A 131 5.57 13.33 -6.71
N TRP A 132 4.82 12.22 -6.79
CA TRP A 132 3.85 12.02 -7.88
C TRP A 132 2.70 13.03 -7.84
N LYS A 133 2.18 13.36 -6.65
CA LYS A 133 1.17 14.42 -6.50
C LYS A 133 1.69 15.79 -6.95
N SER A 134 2.92 16.12 -6.62
CA SER A 134 3.57 17.36 -7.05
C SER A 134 3.68 17.45 -8.58
N LYS A 135 4.06 16.34 -9.22
CA LYS A 135 4.29 16.28 -10.67
C LYS A 135 2.99 16.20 -11.49
N HIS A 136 1.99 15.46 -11.01
CA HIS A 136 0.79 15.12 -11.77
C HIS A 136 -0.51 15.73 -11.22
N GLY A 137 -0.40 16.52 -10.16
CA GLY A 137 -1.52 17.16 -9.45
C GLY A 137 -1.97 16.39 -8.21
N LYS A 138 -2.51 17.12 -7.24
CA LYS A 138 -2.93 16.62 -5.91
C LYS A 138 -3.81 15.34 -5.98
N HIS A 139 -4.68 15.27 -6.98
CA HIS A 139 -5.65 14.19 -7.14
C HIS A 139 -5.14 13.04 -8.03
N ALA A 140 -3.89 13.07 -8.48
CA ALA A 140 -3.36 12.03 -9.34
C ALA A 140 -3.19 10.69 -8.62
N VAL A 141 -2.76 10.76 -7.37
CA VAL A 141 -2.58 9.61 -6.48
C VAL A 141 -3.24 9.92 -5.15
N SER A 142 -3.87 8.93 -4.54
CA SER A 142 -4.28 8.98 -3.13
C SER A 142 -3.78 7.74 -2.40
N PHE A 143 -3.69 7.80 -1.07
CA PHE A 143 -3.29 6.66 -0.27
C PHE A 143 -4.12 6.50 1.00
N THR A 144 -4.12 5.28 1.52
CA THR A 144 -4.69 4.95 2.82
C THR A 144 -3.71 4.12 3.63
N LEU A 145 -3.59 4.38 4.93
CA LEU A 145 -2.78 3.59 5.83
C LEU A 145 -3.70 2.70 6.68
N ASN A 146 -3.65 1.40 6.44
CA ASN A 146 -4.38 0.39 7.20
C ASN A 146 -3.42 -0.30 8.15
N ILE A 147 -3.57 -0.07 9.45
CA ILE A 147 -2.66 -0.62 10.47
C ILE A 147 -2.92 -2.12 10.62
N LEU A 148 -1.89 -2.92 10.40
CA LEU A 148 -1.94 -4.37 10.60
C LEU A 148 -1.96 -4.68 12.11
N ARG A 149 -3.08 -5.19 12.59
CA ARG A 149 -3.26 -5.58 13.99
C ARG A 149 -3.16 -7.08 14.21
N PHE A 150 -3.40 -7.84 13.17
CA PHE A 150 -3.36 -9.29 13.20
C PHE A 150 -2.71 -9.85 11.92
N PRO A 151 -1.78 -10.83 12.03
CA PRO A 151 -1.28 -11.40 13.29
C PRO A 151 -0.49 -10.37 14.10
N SER A 152 -0.70 -10.36 15.42
CA SER A 152 -0.20 -9.30 16.31
C SER A 152 1.32 -9.18 16.34
N PHE A 153 2.05 -10.26 16.12
CA PHE A 153 3.51 -10.22 16.00
C PHE A 153 4.03 -9.46 14.76
N GLN A 154 3.17 -9.15 13.80
CA GLN A 154 3.53 -8.28 12.65
C GLN A 154 3.03 -6.85 12.80
N SER A 155 2.25 -6.56 13.86
CA SER A 155 1.82 -5.21 14.15
C SER A 155 3.01 -4.30 14.46
N PRO A 156 2.94 -2.99 14.15
CA PRO A 156 3.93 -2.01 14.60
C PRO A 156 4.21 -2.05 16.11
N LEU A 157 3.26 -2.50 16.92
CA LEU A 157 3.40 -2.61 18.39
C LEU A 157 4.32 -3.75 18.84
N VAL A 158 4.80 -4.61 17.94
CA VAL A 158 5.81 -5.62 18.28
C VAL A 158 7.16 -4.98 18.63
N PHE A 159 7.41 -3.78 18.14
CA PHE A 159 8.64 -3.06 18.46
C PHE A 159 8.64 -2.53 19.89
N PRO A 160 9.81 -2.54 20.56
CA PRO A 160 9.98 -1.88 21.84
C PRO A 160 9.72 -0.38 21.72
N GLU A 161 9.43 0.25 22.84
CA GLU A 161 9.01 1.65 22.91
C GLU A 161 10.01 2.59 22.22
N GLU A 162 11.30 2.37 22.40
CA GLU A 162 12.37 3.20 21.81
C GLU A 162 12.30 3.23 20.27
N ILE A 163 12.07 2.07 19.64
CA ILE A 163 11.93 1.98 18.20
C ILE A 163 10.62 2.64 17.76
N ARG A 164 9.53 2.44 18.50
CA ARG A 164 8.23 3.06 18.19
C ARG A 164 8.29 4.58 18.28
N ILE A 165 8.92 5.13 19.33
CA ILE A 165 9.12 6.58 19.50
C ILE A 165 9.93 7.15 18.32
N LYS A 166 11.04 6.52 17.93
CA LYS A 166 11.84 6.95 16.78
C LYS A 166 10.99 7.08 15.51
N HIS A 167 10.17 6.08 15.20
CA HIS A 167 9.32 6.13 14.01
C HIS A 167 8.17 7.13 14.14
N LYS A 168 7.59 7.25 15.33
CA LYS A 168 6.56 8.26 15.63
C LYS A 168 7.07 9.68 15.39
N GLU A 169 8.24 10.00 15.93
CA GLU A 169 8.86 11.32 15.78
C GLU A 169 9.22 11.61 14.31
N ARG A 170 9.74 10.61 13.60
CA ARG A 170 10.02 10.73 12.17
C ARG A 170 8.75 11.03 11.38
N LEU A 171 7.65 10.33 11.64
CA LEU A 171 6.36 10.54 10.99
C LEU A 171 5.76 11.92 11.35
N ARG A 172 5.86 12.35 12.60
CA ARG A 172 5.39 13.67 13.05
C ARG A 172 6.17 14.77 12.35
N THR A 173 7.49 14.72 12.38
CA THR A 173 8.36 15.68 11.69
C THR A 173 8.04 15.76 10.19
N TRP A 174 7.84 14.60 9.56
CA TRP A 174 7.47 14.52 8.15
C TRP A 174 6.10 15.19 7.91
N LEU A 175 5.10 14.88 8.72
CA LEU A 175 3.76 15.44 8.60
C LEU A 175 3.76 16.95 8.79
N ASP A 176 4.45 17.45 9.84
CA ASP A 176 4.57 18.87 10.12
C ASP A 176 5.22 19.62 8.94
N TYR A 177 6.28 19.05 8.35
CA TYR A 177 6.91 19.60 7.15
C TYR A 177 5.95 19.66 5.95
N GLN A 178 5.18 18.62 5.70
CA GLN A 178 4.24 18.58 4.59
C GLN A 178 3.05 19.53 4.79
N THR A 179 2.59 19.71 6.02
CA THR A 179 1.43 20.54 6.35
C THR A 179 1.77 22.02 6.55
N ALA A 180 3.02 22.36 6.88
CA ALA A 180 3.49 23.75 7.02
C ALA A 180 3.54 24.53 5.69
N ARG A 181 3.32 23.91 4.55
CA ARG A 181 3.34 24.57 3.23
C ARG A 181 2.05 25.36 3.02
N PRO A 182 2.06 26.70 3.03
CA PRO A 182 0.84 27.51 2.94
C PRO A 182 0.20 27.48 1.55
N ILE A 183 1.00 27.19 0.50
CA ILE A 183 0.54 27.10 -0.89
C ILE A 183 0.88 25.71 -1.42
N GLY A 184 -0.14 25.00 -1.93
CA GLY A 184 0.08 23.70 -2.56
C GLY A 184 0.06 22.52 -1.59
N GLN A 185 -0.83 22.55 -0.58
CA GLN A 185 -1.09 21.35 0.25
C GLN A 185 -1.43 20.16 -0.65
N LEU A 186 -0.51 19.22 -0.74
CA LEU A 186 -0.64 18.03 -1.60
C LEU A 186 -1.38 16.89 -0.92
N LEU A 187 -1.37 16.84 0.41
CA LEU A 187 -2.09 15.81 1.16
C LEU A 187 -3.59 16.13 1.22
N HIS A 188 -4.40 15.11 1.10
CA HIS A 188 -5.82 15.17 1.41
C HIS A 188 -6.03 15.06 2.92
N GLU A 189 -7.15 15.58 3.44
CA GLU A 189 -7.49 15.51 4.86
C GLU A 189 -7.52 14.07 5.39
N HIS A 190 -8.08 13.13 4.61
CA HIS A 190 -8.11 11.73 5.01
C HIS A 190 -6.70 11.11 5.10
N GLU A 191 -5.76 11.52 4.23
CA GLU A 191 -4.36 11.06 4.28
C GLU A 191 -3.66 11.56 5.54
N ILE A 192 -3.86 12.84 5.87
CA ILE A 192 -3.37 13.44 7.13
C ILE A 192 -3.93 12.67 8.33
N ASN A 193 -5.24 12.41 8.36
CA ASN A 193 -5.90 11.68 9.44
C ASN A 193 -5.39 10.24 9.57
N HIS A 194 -5.05 9.58 8.44
CA HIS A 194 -4.43 8.25 8.46
C HIS A 194 -3.03 8.28 9.11
N ILE A 195 -2.24 9.31 8.83
CA ILE A 195 -0.90 9.45 9.42
C ILE A 195 -1.00 9.75 10.91
N ILE A 196 -1.87 10.70 11.31
CA ILE A 196 -2.13 11.01 12.73
C ILE A 196 -2.55 9.74 13.48
N ARG A 197 -3.49 8.98 12.93
CA ARG A 197 -3.93 7.71 13.54
C ARG A 197 -2.80 6.70 13.70
N LEU A 198 -1.84 6.65 12.77
CA LEU A 198 -0.67 5.78 12.91
C LEU A 198 0.28 6.30 14.00
N ILE A 199 0.51 7.62 14.05
CA ILE A 199 1.32 8.26 15.11
C ILE A 199 0.72 7.93 16.48
N ASP A 200 -0.60 8.10 16.64
CA ASP A 200 -1.29 7.80 17.90
C ASP A 200 -1.26 6.31 18.23
N TYR A 201 -1.31 5.44 17.21
CA TYR A 201 -1.22 3.99 17.42
C TYR A 201 0.16 3.57 17.94
N LEU A 202 1.24 4.25 17.54
CA LEU A 202 2.59 3.97 18.03
C LEU A 202 2.79 4.37 19.50
N ASP A 203 1.89 5.21 20.05
CA ASP A 203 1.87 5.60 21.48
C ASP A 203 1.09 4.63 22.38
N VAL A 204 0.41 3.63 21.81
CA VAL A 204 -0.35 2.67 22.62
C VAL A 204 0.58 1.94 23.56
N VAL A 205 0.38 2.18 24.85
CA VAL A 205 1.07 1.47 25.94
C VAL A 205 0.33 0.17 26.18
N GLU A 206 1.09 -0.92 26.37
CA GLU A 206 0.54 -2.22 26.73
C GLU A 206 -0.32 -2.13 27.99
N THR A 207 -1.55 -2.61 27.91
CA THR A 207 -2.32 -2.84 29.11
C THR A 207 -1.89 -4.18 29.71
N PRO A 208 -1.47 -4.24 31.00
CA PRO A 208 -0.87 -5.43 31.63
C PRO A 208 -1.75 -6.70 31.64
N HIS A 209 -2.99 -6.62 31.18
CA HIS A 209 -3.99 -7.68 31.24
C HIS A 209 -4.48 -8.19 29.88
N SER A 210 -3.85 -7.79 28.79
CA SER A 210 -4.24 -8.25 27.45
C SER A 210 -3.30 -9.36 26.99
N GLU A 211 -3.79 -10.60 26.86
CA GLU A 211 -3.06 -11.71 26.22
C GLU A 211 -2.59 -11.35 24.80
N ALA A 212 -3.17 -10.32 24.18
CA ALA A 212 -2.77 -9.80 22.88
C ALA A 212 -1.40 -9.11 22.90
N PHE A 213 -0.87 -8.77 24.08
CA PHE A 213 0.39 -8.06 24.29
C PHE A 213 1.39 -8.84 25.16
N ASP A 214 1.38 -10.17 25.11
CA ASP A 214 2.48 -10.99 25.63
C ASP A 214 3.73 -10.75 24.76
N MET A 215 4.49 -9.71 25.09
CA MET A 215 5.65 -9.28 24.29
C MET A 215 6.70 -10.38 24.10
N PRO A 216 7.09 -11.16 25.12
CA PRO A 216 7.99 -12.29 24.93
C PRO A 216 7.48 -13.27 23.87
N LYS A 217 6.20 -13.59 23.89
CA LYS A 217 5.57 -14.46 22.90
C LYS A 217 5.55 -13.81 21.52
N LEU A 218 5.14 -12.54 21.43
CA LEU A 218 5.10 -11.79 20.15
C LEU A 218 6.49 -11.68 19.52
N HIS A 219 7.52 -11.43 20.32
CA HIS A 219 8.90 -11.39 19.86
C HIS A 219 9.37 -12.76 19.35
N ASN A 220 9.08 -13.83 20.09
CA ASN A 220 9.39 -15.18 19.63
C ASN A 220 8.67 -15.50 18.31
N ASP A 221 7.37 -15.21 18.22
CA ASP A 221 6.57 -15.47 17.03
C ASP A 221 7.09 -14.65 15.83
N PHE A 222 7.45 -13.37 16.04
CA PHE A 222 8.09 -12.54 15.03
C PHE A 222 9.39 -13.16 14.52
N LYS A 223 10.28 -13.55 15.45
CA LYS A 223 11.57 -14.15 15.11
C LYS A 223 11.40 -15.47 14.35
N GLN A 224 10.57 -16.38 14.86
CA GLN A 224 10.34 -17.68 14.23
C GLN A 224 9.70 -17.54 12.84
N PHE A 225 8.76 -16.62 12.70
CA PHE A 225 8.14 -16.33 11.40
C PHE A 225 9.21 -15.88 10.39
N HIS A 226 10.04 -14.90 10.74
CA HIS A 226 11.01 -14.34 9.81
C HIS A 226 12.18 -15.29 9.52
N ILE A 227 12.60 -16.14 10.47
CA ILE A 227 13.55 -17.23 10.18
C ILE A 227 12.98 -18.17 9.09
N GLN A 228 11.70 -18.57 9.21
CA GLN A 228 11.07 -19.43 8.24
C GLN A 228 10.80 -18.72 6.90
N TYR A 229 10.44 -17.46 6.96
CA TYR A 229 10.23 -16.64 5.77
C TYR A 229 11.51 -16.48 4.97
N ASP A 230 12.60 -16.08 5.61
CA ASP A 230 13.91 -15.92 5.00
C ASP A 230 14.39 -17.23 4.35
N LYS A 231 14.31 -18.33 5.10
CA LYS A 231 14.69 -19.65 4.58
C LYS A 231 13.89 -20.07 3.35
N ARG A 232 12.57 -19.84 3.35
CA ARG A 232 11.69 -20.26 2.26
C ARG A 232 11.77 -19.37 1.03
N ARG A 233 12.12 -18.10 1.21
CA ARG A 233 12.13 -17.05 0.17
C ARG A 233 13.53 -16.65 -0.27
N GLY A 234 14.57 -17.22 0.32
CA GLY A 234 15.95 -16.83 0.04
C GLY A 234 16.26 -15.38 0.39
N LYS A 235 15.63 -14.86 1.47
CA LYS A 235 15.76 -13.48 1.93
C LYS A 235 16.58 -13.42 3.23
N ASN A 236 16.87 -12.21 3.69
CA ASN A 236 17.58 -11.98 4.94
C ASN A 236 17.09 -10.68 5.58
N LEU A 237 16.37 -10.78 6.71
CA LEU A 237 15.79 -9.64 7.41
C LEU A 237 16.86 -8.63 7.80
N THR A 238 17.92 -9.06 8.47
CA THR A 238 18.93 -8.14 9.02
C THR A 238 19.77 -7.47 7.94
N ALA A 239 19.97 -8.12 6.79
CA ALA A 239 20.61 -7.50 5.64
C ALA A 239 19.68 -6.47 4.96
N THR A 240 18.36 -6.75 4.91
CA THR A 240 17.39 -5.84 4.31
C THR A 240 17.06 -4.66 5.22
N PHE A 241 16.96 -4.90 6.54
CA PHE A 241 16.64 -3.90 7.56
C PHE A 241 17.77 -3.76 8.58
N PRO A 242 18.92 -3.20 8.21
CA PRO A 242 20.07 -3.12 9.11
C PRO A 242 19.79 -2.31 10.37
N GLY A 243 18.87 -1.35 10.33
CA GLY A 243 18.44 -0.58 11.49
C GLY A 243 17.71 -1.39 12.56
N LEU A 244 17.25 -2.59 12.24
CA LEU A 244 16.59 -3.51 13.17
C LEU A 244 17.48 -4.68 13.60
N ALA A 245 18.70 -4.78 13.05
CA ALA A 245 19.54 -5.97 13.22
C ALA A 245 19.88 -6.26 14.68
N ASP A 246 20.25 -5.23 15.46
CA ASP A 246 20.60 -5.41 16.87
C ASP A 246 19.41 -5.89 17.70
N TRP A 247 18.24 -5.27 17.52
CA TRP A 247 17.01 -5.69 18.19
C TRP A 247 16.62 -7.12 17.78
N TYR A 248 16.59 -7.41 16.48
CA TYR A 248 16.19 -8.73 15.98
C TYR A 248 17.12 -9.85 16.45
N ASN A 249 18.43 -9.60 16.53
CA ASN A 249 19.39 -10.58 17.01
C ASN A 249 19.27 -10.82 18.52
N ALA A 250 18.80 -9.82 19.28
CA ALA A 250 18.57 -9.93 20.71
C ALA A 250 17.29 -10.69 21.08
N LEU A 251 16.34 -10.89 20.15
CA LEU A 251 15.16 -11.73 20.37
C LEU A 251 15.55 -13.21 20.48
#